data_59931ffa6005a4f31e54d3966f3d914d
#
_entry.id   59931ffa6005a4f31e54d3966f3d914d
#
_cell.length_a   1.000
_cell.length_b   1.000
_cell.length_c   1.000
_cell.angle_alpha   90.00
_cell.angle_beta   90.00
_cell.angle_gamma   90.00
#
_symmetry.space_group_name_H-M   'P 1'
#
loop_
_entity.id
_entity.type
_entity.pdbx_description
1 polymer ?
#
loop_
_entity_poly.entity_id
_entity_poly.type
_entity_poly.pdbx_seq_one_letter_code
_entity_poly.pdbx_strand_id
1 'polypeptide(L)'
;MAHDARFIPLTRRSLIAGFAGGAMALAIPRRAAALDVESAKVLIGALVNDINGIINSGASESAMYGQFEKVFSKYADVPIIAQSALGIAARSASAGQMKAFTAAFQGYISRKYGSRFREFVGGKIEVVGARQVKSFYEVVSTAYLKGQSPFEVRWQVSDKSGRDKFFNMIIEGVNMVATERTEIGAQLDQRGGNLDQLTADLKNLG
;
A
#
# COMPACT_ATOMS: atom_id res chain seq x y z
N MET A 1 12.56 94.03 6.87
CA MET A 1 12.11 93.16 7.98
C MET A 1 12.77 91.77 7.78
N ALA A 2 13.66 91.53 8.66
CA ALA A 2 14.50 90.31 8.62
C ALA A 2 13.75 89.13 9.15
N HIS A 3 13.96 87.95 8.54
CA HIS A 3 13.68 86.64 9.17
C HIS A 3 14.88 85.73 9.06
N ASP A 4 15.45 85.51 10.22
CA ASP A 4 16.55 84.62 10.50
C ASP A 4 16.15 83.17 10.19
N ALA A 5 16.92 82.50 9.32
CA ALA A 5 16.89 81.06 9.13
C ALA A 5 18.06 80.48 9.91
N ARG A 6 17.77 79.81 11.01
CA ARG A 6 18.75 79.09 11.81
C ARG A 6 19.01 77.73 11.16
N PHE A 7 20.24 77.50 10.70
CA PHE A 7 20.76 76.22 10.30
C PHE A 7 21.03 75.32 11.52
N ILE A 8 20.44 74.09 11.55
CA ILE A 8 20.75 73.06 12.52
C ILE A 8 21.69 72.09 11.83
N PRO A 9 22.89 71.79 12.36
CA PRO A 9 23.79 70.85 11.76
C PRO A 9 23.34 69.37 12.04
N LEU A 10 23.13 68.61 10.99
CA LEU A 10 22.88 67.14 11.03
C LEU A 10 24.19 66.37 11.37
N THR A 11 24.23 65.91 12.59
CA THR A 11 25.31 64.98 13.04
C THR A 11 25.18 63.59 12.41
N ARG A 12 26.31 63.13 11.81
CA ARG A 12 26.52 61.81 11.26
C ARG A 12 26.68 60.79 12.38
N ARG A 13 25.60 60.31 12.97
CA ARG A 13 25.61 59.13 13.85
C ARG A 13 24.19 58.56 13.94
N SER A 14 23.99 57.41 13.34
CA SER A 14 22.92 56.44 13.60
C SER A 14 22.30 55.91 12.30
N LEU A 15 23.05 55.10 11.55
CA LEU A 15 22.53 54.17 10.56
C LEU A 15 23.31 52.87 10.65
N ILE A 16 23.15 52.14 11.79
CA ILE A 16 23.43 50.72 11.87
C ILE A 16 22.12 50.13 12.43
N ALA A 17 21.14 49.94 11.55
CA ALA A 17 19.97 49.12 11.83
C ALA A 17 20.17 47.83 11.02
N GLY A 18 20.31 46.72 11.74
CA GLY A 18 20.69 45.41 11.24
C GLY A 18 19.76 44.85 10.18
N PHE A 19 20.34 44.41 9.10
CA PHE A 19 19.74 43.44 8.21
C PHE A 19 19.81 42.04 8.90
N ALA A 20 18.80 41.71 9.70
CA ALA A 20 18.56 40.32 10.07
C ALA A 20 18.00 39.65 8.83
N GLY A 21 18.89 39.09 8.01
CA GLY A 21 18.54 38.25 6.87
C GLY A 21 17.94 36.96 7.36
N GLY A 22 16.59 36.91 7.47
CA GLY A 22 15.85 35.68 7.61
C GLY A 22 16.05 34.84 6.34
N ALA A 23 16.92 33.85 6.41
CA ALA A 23 16.98 32.81 5.39
C ALA A 23 15.65 32.05 5.43
N MET A 24 14.69 32.47 4.61
CA MET A 24 13.48 31.73 4.33
C MET A 24 13.93 30.48 3.55
N ALA A 25 14.13 29.37 4.26
CA ALA A 25 14.35 28.08 3.64
C ALA A 25 13.08 27.74 2.85
N LEU A 26 13.11 27.99 1.54
CA LEU A 26 12.12 27.49 0.62
C LEU A 26 12.16 25.96 0.74
N ALA A 27 11.23 25.40 1.50
CA ALA A 27 10.97 23.98 1.51
C ALA A 27 10.48 23.62 0.09
N ILE A 28 11.42 23.24 -0.79
CA ILE A 28 11.09 22.66 -2.09
C ILE A 28 10.31 21.39 -1.77
N PRO A 29 9.02 21.29 -2.14
CA PRO A 29 8.30 20.04 -1.95
C PRO A 29 9.07 18.97 -2.74
N ARG A 30 9.64 17.99 -2.02
CA ARG A 30 10.17 16.80 -2.67
C ARG A 30 8.98 16.19 -3.40
N ARG A 31 8.94 16.36 -4.71
CA ARG A 31 8.08 15.52 -5.55
C ARG A 31 8.44 14.10 -5.19
N ALA A 32 7.47 13.35 -4.69
CA ALA A 32 7.59 11.90 -4.62
C ALA A 32 8.06 11.47 -6.02
N ALA A 33 9.18 10.76 -6.09
CA ALA A 33 9.64 10.23 -7.36
C ALA A 33 8.50 9.37 -7.91
N ALA A 34 8.16 9.57 -9.20
CA ALA A 34 7.15 8.73 -9.83
C ALA A 34 7.61 7.27 -9.73
N LEU A 35 6.67 6.36 -9.52
CA LEU A 35 6.95 4.93 -9.50
C LEU A 35 7.65 4.52 -10.80
N ASP A 36 8.72 3.77 -10.69
CA ASP A 36 9.48 3.19 -11.80
C ASP A 36 9.76 1.70 -11.54
N VAL A 37 10.46 1.05 -12.47
CA VAL A 37 10.79 -0.37 -12.38
C VAL A 37 11.61 -0.68 -11.13
N GLU A 38 12.58 0.17 -10.79
CA GLU A 38 13.45 -0.06 -9.64
C GLU A 38 12.71 0.17 -8.31
N SER A 39 11.92 1.23 -8.21
CA SER A 39 11.08 1.51 -7.05
C SER A 39 10.06 0.39 -6.79
N ALA A 40 9.43 -0.14 -7.85
CA ALA A 40 8.53 -1.29 -7.75
C ALA A 40 9.26 -2.54 -7.25
N LYS A 41 10.46 -2.80 -7.76
CA LYS A 41 11.31 -3.92 -7.34
C LYS A 41 11.75 -3.79 -5.88
N VAL A 42 12.13 -2.59 -5.45
CA VAL A 42 12.49 -2.30 -4.05
C VAL A 42 11.30 -2.52 -3.13
N LEU A 43 10.09 -2.05 -3.51
CA LEU A 43 8.87 -2.25 -2.74
C LEU A 43 8.58 -3.74 -2.52
N ILE A 44 8.60 -4.54 -3.60
CA ILE A 44 8.32 -5.98 -3.51
C ILE A 44 9.47 -6.74 -2.85
N GLY A 45 10.71 -6.29 -3.03
CA GLY A 45 11.85 -6.84 -2.29
C GLY A 45 11.69 -6.70 -0.78
N ALA A 46 11.26 -5.52 -0.31
CA ALA A 46 10.95 -5.29 1.10
C ALA A 46 9.78 -6.14 1.60
N LEU A 47 8.70 -6.26 0.81
CA LEU A 47 7.57 -7.14 1.09
C LEU A 47 8.02 -8.61 1.24
N VAL A 48 8.81 -9.10 0.28
CA VAL A 48 9.32 -10.49 0.26
C VAL A 48 10.22 -10.74 1.46
N ASN A 49 11.06 -9.79 1.85
CA ASN A 49 11.91 -9.90 3.05
C ASN A 49 11.06 -9.98 4.33
N ASP A 50 10.00 -9.15 4.45
CA ASP A 50 9.09 -9.20 5.59
C ASP A 50 8.36 -10.56 5.63
N ILE A 51 7.88 -11.08 4.49
CA ILE A 51 7.25 -12.41 4.39
C ILE A 51 8.23 -13.51 4.78
N ASN A 52 9.44 -13.53 4.22
CA ASN A 52 10.46 -14.53 4.55
C ASN A 52 10.82 -14.49 6.05
N GLY A 53 10.85 -13.31 6.67
CA GLY A 53 11.02 -13.14 8.10
C GLY A 53 9.90 -13.81 8.90
N ILE A 54 8.65 -13.66 8.48
CA ILE A 54 7.48 -14.24 9.17
C ILE A 54 7.48 -15.76 9.07
N ILE A 55 7.62 -16.32 7.86
CA ILE A 55 7.57 -17.78 7.64
C ILE A 55 8.72 -18.53 8.31
N ASN A 56 9.81 -17.86 8.63
CA ASN A 56 10.98 -18.42 9.29
C ASN A 56 11.13 -17.96 10.75
N SER A 57 10.14 -17.25 11.31
CA SER A 57 10.21 -16.69 12.67
C SER A 57 10.07 -17.73 13.78
N GLY A 58 9.55 -18.92 13.50
CA GLY A 58 9.16 -19.90 14.52
C GLY A 58 7.94 -19.47 15.36
N ALA A 59 7.25 -18.39 14.99
CA ALA A 59 6.07 -17.89 15.69
C ALA A 59 4.90 -18.88 15.60
N SER A 60 3.96 -18.79 16.55
CA SER A 60 2.71 -19.52 16.47
C SER A 60 1.89 -19.08 15.25
N GLU A 61 1.02 -19.96 14.75
CA GLU A 61 0.16 -19.69 13.62
C GLU A 61 -0.67 -18.40 13.79
N SER A 62 -1.30 -18.26 14.96
CA SER A 62 -2.08 -17.05 15.28
C SER A 62 -1.23 -15.78 15.27
N ALA A 63 0.02 -15.84 15.75
CA ALA A 63 0.94 -14.71 15.70
C ALA A 63 1.36 -14.39 14.25
N MET A 64 1.57 -15.41 13.40
CA MET A 64 1.86 -15.22 11.99
C MET A 64 0.70 -14.53 11.26
N TYR A 65 -0.56 -14.90 11.52
CA TYR A 65 -1.72 -14.23 10.88
C TYR A 65 -1.73 -12.73 11.14
N GLY A 66 -1.54 -12.31 12.39
CA GLY A 66 -1.47 -10.89 12.72
C GLY A 66 -0.28 -10.16 12.08
N GLN A 67 0.84 -10.86 11.87
CA GLN A 67 1.99 -10.30 11.16
C GLN A 67 1.71 -10.17 9.66
N PHE A 68 1.07 -11.16 9.03
CA PHE A 68 0.66 -11.08 7.62
C PHE A 68 -0.37 -9.98 7.38
N GLU A 69 -1.33 -9.78 8.26
CA GLU A 69 -2.28 -8.68 8.15
C GLU A 69 -1.57 -7.33 8.13
N LYS A 70 -0.57 -7.13 8.99
CA LYS A 70 0.26 -5.92 9.00
C LYS A 70 1.05 -5.76 7.70
N VAL A 71 1.67 -6.82 7.22
CA VAL A 71 2.41 -6.83 5.95
C VAL A 71 1.47 -6.54 4.79
N PHE A 72 0.30 -7.18 4.72
CA PHE A 72 -0.71 -6.93 3.70
C PHE A 72 -1.14 -5.46 3.72
N SER A 73 -1.51 -4.89 4.85
CA SER A 73 -1.90 -3.48 4.96
C SER A 73 -0.76 -2.50 4.63
N LYS A 74 0.49 -2.89 4.93
CA LYS A 74 1.67 -2.06 4.65
C LYS A 74 1.98 -1.97 3.16
N TYR A 75 1.87 -3.05 2.42
CA TYR A 75 2.34 -3.15 1.03
C TYR A 75 1.24 -3.21 -0.01
N ALA A 76 0.04 -3.69 0.33
CA ALA A 76 -1.11 -3.77 -0.57
C ALA A 76 -1.91 -2.47 -0.63
N ASP A 77 -2.50 -2.22 -1.78
CA ASP A 77 -3.56 -1.22 -1.94
C ASP A 77 -4.91 -1.85 -1.58
N VAL A 78 -5.10 -2.07 -0.28
CA VAL A 78 -6.28 -2.78 0.23
C VAL A 78 -7.60 -2.18 -0.25
N PRO A 79 -7.78 -0.83 -0.28
CA PRO A 79 -9.01 -0.24 -0.81
C PRO A 79 -9.26 -0.59 -2.28
N ILE A 80 -8.24 -0.54 -3.13
CA ILE A 80 -8.36 -0.87 -4.56
C ILE A 80 -8.64 -2.36 -4.75
N ILE A 81 -7.97 -3.23 -3.98
CA ILE A 81 -8.19 -4.68 -4.03
C ILE A 81 -9.62 -5.01 -3.59
N ALA A 82 -10.07 -4.47 -2.46
CA ALA A 82 -11.43 -4.68 -1.93
C ALA A 82 -12.50 -4.18 -2.93
N GLN A 83 -12.32 -2.98 -3.49
CA GLN A 83 -13.21 -2.44 -4.51
C GLN A 83 -13.27 -3.34 -5.75
N SER A 84 -12.12 -3.86 -6.17
CA SER A 84 -12.02 -4.75 -7.34
C SER A 84 -12.67 -6.11 -7.06
N ALA A 85 -12.51 -6.65 -5.86
CA ALA A 85 -13.14 -7.90 -5.42
C ALA A 85 -14.67 -7.75 -5.28
N LEU A 86 -15.17 -6.62 -4.79
CA LEU A 86 -16.61 -6.35 -4.71
C LEU A 86 -17.24 -6.13 -6.10
N GLY A 87 -16.44 -5.73 -7.09
CA GLY A 87 -16.85 -5.63 -8.48
C GLY A 87 -17.93 -4.57 -8.73
N ILE A 88 -19.01 -4.95 -9.41
CA ILE A 88 -20.10 -4.01 -9.81
C ILE A 88 -20.77 -3.42 -8.58
N ALA A 89 -20.97 -4.19 -7.52
CA ALA A 89 -21.62 -3.74 -6.29
C ALA A 89 -20.88 -2.57 -5.61
N ALA A 90 -19.56 -2.42 -5.86
CA ALA A 90 -18.80 -1.27 -5.36
C ALA A 90 -19.31 0.07 -5.90
N ARG A 91 -20.00 0.09 -7.05
CA ARG A 91 -20.50 1.33 -7.68
C ARG A 91 -21.77 1.85 -6.98
N SER A 92 -22.54 0.98 -6.36
CA SER A 92 -23.77 1.31 -5.62
C SER A 92 -23.56 1.43 -4.13
N ALA A 93 -22.42 0.97 -3.60
CA ALA A 93 -22.09 1.03 -2.20
C ALA A 93 -21.83 2.47 -1.75
N SER A 94 -22.35 2.86 -0.60
CA SER A 94 -22.01 4.13 0.03
C SER A 94 -20.55 4.16 0.50
N ALA A 95 -20.01 5.35 0.74
CA ALA A 95 -18.65 5.50 1.26
C ALA A 95 -18.47 4.79 2.63
N GLY A 96 -19.51 4.81 3.48
CA GLY A 96 -19.53 4.10 4.76
C GLY A 96 -19.47 2.59 4.59
N GLN A 97 -20.27 2.04 3.68
CA GLN A 97 -20.27 0.62 3.34
C GLN A 97 -18.93 0.18 2.75
N MET A 98 -18.36 0.95 1.81
CA MET A 98 -17.04 0.64 1.25
C MET A 98 -15.94 0.64 2.30
N LYS A 99 -15.97 1.59 3.25
CA LYS A 99 -15.00 1.62 4.37
C LYS A 99 -15.15 0.40 5.26
N ALA A 100 -16.36 0.04 5.65
CA ALA A 100 -16.66 -1.12 6.49
C ALA A 100 -16.27 -2.43 5.79
N PHE A 101 -16.65 -2.59 4.51
CA PHE A 101 -16.30 -3.73 3.69
C PHE A 101 -14.78 -3.88 3.53
N THR A 102 -14.06 -2.81 3.22
CA THR A 102 -12.60 -2.84 3.08
C THR A 102 -11.92 -3.36 4.34
N ALA A 103 -12.34 -2.90 5.52
CA ALA A 103 -11.79 -3.36 6.79
C ALA A 103 -12.10 -4.85 7.06
N ALA A 104 -13.32 -5.30 6.80
CA ALA A 104 -13.72 -6.70 6.96
C ALA A 104 -12.98 -7.61 5.94
N PHE A 105 -12.87 -7.16 4.69
CA PHE A 105 -12.16 -7.85 3.62
C PHE A 105 -10.67 -8.02 3.93
N GLN A 106 -10.00 -7.00 4.48
CA GLN A 106 -8.60 -7.10 4.90
C GLN A 106 -8.41 -8.26 5.89
N GLY A 107 -9.23 -8.32 6.93
CA GLY A 107 -9.16 -9.41 7.92
C GLY A 107 -9.49 -10.78 7.30
N TYR A 108 -10.51 -10.85 6.42
CA TYR A 108 -10.86 -12.05 5.69
C TYR A 108 -9.70 -12.59 4.85
N ILE A 109 -9.09 -11.75 4.03
CA ILE A 109 -7.93 -12.12 3.19
C ILE A 109 -6.75 -12.60 4.07
N SER A 110 -6.51 -11.91 5.17
CA SER A 110 -5.40 -12.27 6.08
C SER A 110 -5.62 -13.64 6.73
N ARG A 111 -6.84 -14.01 7.10
CA ARG A 111 -7.16 -15.34 7.61
C ARG A 111 -7.12 -16.41 6.52
N LYS A 112 -7.82 -16.15 5.40
CA LYS A 112 -7.91 -17.10 4.28
C LYS A 112 -6.56 -17.52 3.73
N TYR A 113 -5.67 -16.56 3.50
CA TYR A 113 -4.34 -16.85 2.98
C TYR A 113 -3.33 -17.11 4.10
N GLY A 114 -3.53 -16.55 5.28
CA GLY A 114 -2.70 -16.79 6.45
C GLY A 114 -2.63 -18.26 6.82
N SER A 115 -3.74 -19.00 6.74
CA SER A 115 -3.79 -20.44 7.01
C SER A 115 -2.89 -21.26 6.08
N ARG A 116 -2.65 -20.79 4.87
CA ARG A 116 -1.77 -21.45 3.89
C ARG A 116 -0.28 -21.18 4.11
N PHE A 117 0.06 -20.18 4.93
CA PHE A 117 1.47 -19.85 5.15
C PHE A 117 2.25 -20.93 5.91
N ARG A 118 1.59 -21.90 6.53
CA ARG A 118 2.28 -23.09 7.04
C ARG A 118 3.03 -23.85 5.94
N GLU A 119 2.48 -23.88 4.74
CA GLU A 119 3.11 -24.54 3.58
C GLU A 119 4.41 -23.84 3.19
N PHE A 120 4.56 -22.57 3.59
CA PHE A 120 5.73 -21.75 3.31
C PHE A 120 6.83 -21.83 4.37
N VAL A 121 6.56 -22.45 5.53
CA VAL A 121 7.55 -22.57 6.61
C VAL A 121 8.78 -23.37 6.15
N GLY A 122 9.96 -22.75 6.27
CA GLY A 122 11.23 -23.29 5.76
C GLY A 122 11.41 -23.12 4.25
N GLY A 123 10.50 -22.40 3.59
CA GLY A 123 10.63 -21.96 2.21
C GLY A 123 11.27 -20.56 2.11
N LYS A 124 11.34 -20.06 0.89
CA LYS A 124 11.78 -18.70 0.58
C LYS A 124 11.08 -18.16 -0.67
N ILE A 125 10.98 -16.84 -0.75
CA ILE A 125 10.57 -16.13 -1.96
C ILE A 125 11.73 -15.25 -2.39
N GLU A 126 12.02 -15.18 -3.69
CA GLU A 126 13.11 -14.38 -4.25
C GLU A 126 12.61 -13.54 -5.43
N VAL A 127 12.89 -12.23 -5.42
CA VAL A 127 12.58 -11.37 -6.55
C VAL A 127 13.59 -11.62 -7.66
N VAL A 128 13.10 -11.98 -8.85
CA VAL A 128 13.93 -12.34 -10.00
C VAL A 128 13.92 -11.29 -11.12
N GLY A 129 12.91 -10.40 -11.16
CA GLY A 129 12.86 -9.35 -12.18
C GLY A 129 11.71 -8.37 -11.98
N ALA A 130 11.73 -7.29 -12.76
CA ALA A 130 10.63 -6.33 -12.81
C ALA A 130 10.56 -5.71 -14.21
N ARG A 131 9.34 -5.29 -14.63
CA ARG A 131 9.09 -4.64 -15.92
C ARG A 131 7.90 -3.70 -15.84
N GLN A 132 7.89 -2.71 -16.71
CA GLN A 132 6.69 -1.90 -16.92
C GLN A 132 5.68 -2.64 -17.80
N VAL A 133 4.40 -2.61 -17.42
CA VAL A 133 3.30 -3.18 -18.17
C VAL A 133 2.20 -2.12 -18.29
N LYS A 134 2.13 -1.45 -19.43
CA LYS A 134 1.18 -0.34 -19.66
C LYS A 134 1.29 0.74 -18.56
N SER A 135 0.30 0.84 -17.68
CA SER A 135 0.18 1.87 -16.63
C SER A 135 0.52 1.36 -15.22
N PHE A 136 1.18 0.21 -15.10
CA PHE A 136 1.63 -0.36 -13.83
C PHE A 136 2.96 -1.10 -14.03
N TYR A 137 3.52 -1.57 -12.95
CA TYR A 137 4.76 -2.37 -12.96
C TYR A 137 4.47 -3.77 -12.48
N GLU A 138 5.10 -4.75 -13.11
CA GLU A 138 5.02 -6.15 -12.72
C GLU A 138 6.38 -6.58 -12.18
N VAL A 139 6.42 -7.01 -10.93
CA VAL A 139 7.60 -7.58 -10.29
C VAL A 139 7.40 -9.09 -10.24
N VAL A 140 8.39 -9.82 -10.71
CA VAL A 140 8.38 -11.28 -10.76
C VAL A 140 9.22 -11.83 -9.62
N SER A 141 8.69 -12.79 -8.89
CA SER A 141 9.41 -13.54 -7.87
C SER A 141 9.19 -15.03 -8.06
N THR A 142 10.12 -15.83 -7.55
CA THR A 142 10.03 -17.29 -7.49
C THR A 142 9.85 -17.71 -6.04
N ALA A 143 8.83 -18.50 -5.76
CA ALA A 143 8.62 -19.14 -4.47
C ALA A 143 9.20 -20.56 -4.48
N TYR A 144 9.94 -20.88 -3.44
CA TYR A 144 10.55 -22.18 -3.21
C TYR A 144 9.95 -22.75 -1.92
N LEU A 145 9.10 -23.76 -2.05
CA LEU A 145 8.47 -24.42 -0.91
C LEU A 145 9.07 -25.79 -0.71
N LYS A 146 9.11 -26.24 0.54
CA LYS A 146 9.62 -27.56 0.88
C LYS A 146 8.76 -28.66 0.27
N GLY A 147 9.36 -29.52 -0.54
CA GLY A 147 8.69 -30.64 -1.18
C GLY A 147 7.82 -30.30 -2.40
N GLN A 148 7.91 -29.07 -2.90
CA GLN A 148 7.21 -28.61 -4.10
C GLN A 148 8.19 -28.07 -5.15
N SER A 149 7.80 -28.11 -6.42
CA SER A 149 8.52 -27.42 -7.48
C SER A 149 8.46 -25.90 -7.27
N PRO A 150 9.52 -25.16 -7.58
CA PRO A 150 9.47 -23.70 -7.57
C PRO A 150 8.38 -23.18 -8.49
N PHE A 151 7.68 -22.12 -8.06
CA PHE A 151 6.62 -21.49 -8.85
C PHE A 151 6.73 -19.97 -8.89
N GLU A 152 6.12 -19.40 -9.93
CA GLU A 152 6.16 -17.95 -10.18
C GLU A 152 5.06 -17.21 -9.41
N VAL A 153 5.43 -16.08 -8.82
CA VAL A 153 4.52 -15.09 -8.26
C VAL A 153 4.80 -13.74 -8.93
N ARG A 154 3.79 -13.16 -9.58
CA ARG A 154 3.86 -11.84 -10.20
C ARG A 154 3.05 -10.85 -9.38
N TRP A 155 3.67 -9.72 -9.03
CA TRP A 155 3.10 -8.65 -8.24
C TRP A 155 2.84 -7.45 -9.16
N GLN A 156 1.61 -6.98 -9.22
CA GLN A 156 1.25 -5.80 -9.99
C GLN A 156 1.24 -4.57 -9.07
N VAL A 157 2.12 -3.61 -9.36
CA VAL A 157 2.40 -2.44 -8.53
C VAL A 157 1.98 -1.18 -9.25
N SER A 158 1.37 -0.22 -8.54
CA SER A 158 0.92 1.06 -9.06
C SER A 158 1.00 2.14 -7.97
N ASP A 159 1.12 3.39 -8.38
CA ASP A 159 1.07 4.60 -7.55
C ASP A 159 -0.27 5.35 -7.63
N LYS A 160 -1.28 4.78 -8.30
CA LYS A 160 -2.58 5.43 -8.59
C LYS A 160 -3.34 5.90 -7.35
N SER A 161 -3.12 5.28 -6.20
CA SER A 161 -3.69 5.70 -4.92
C SER A 161 -2.87 6.79 -4.20
N GLY A 162 -1.83 7.33 -4.86
CA GLY A 162 -0.91 8.32 -4.30
C GLY A 162 0.24 7.72 -3.49
N ARG A 163 0.37 6.40 -3.48
CA ARG A 163 1.47 5.65 -2.85
C ARG A 163 1.78 4.41 -3.66
N ASP A 164 3.06 4.03 -3.69
CA ASP A 164 3.50 2.80 -4.31
C ASP A 164 2.96 1.61 -3.53
N LYS A 165 2.10 0.82 -4.16
CA LYS A 165 1.43 -0.33 -3.56
C LYS A 165 1.23 -1.43 -4.60
N PHE A 166 1.27 -2.70 -4.19
CA PHE A 166 0.74 -3.73 -5.05
C PHE A 166 -0.79 -3.77 -4.96
N PHE A 167 -1.44 -4.00 -6.08
CA PHE A 167 -2.90 -4.06 -6.18
C PHE A 167 -3.42 -5.40 -6.71
N ASN A 168 -2.54 -6.29 -7.13
CA ASN A 168 -2.89 -7.65 -7.57
C ASN A 168 -1.68 -8.58 -7.47
N MET A 169 -1.96 -9.86 -7.35
CA MET A 169 -1.01 -10.95 -7.42
C MET A 169 -1.47 -11.98 -8.45
N ILE A 170 -0.52 -12.56 -9.20
CA ILE A 170 -0.77 -13.69 -10.09
C ILE A 170 0.16 -14.81 -9.64
N ILE A 171 -0.40 -15.95 -9.23
CA ILE A 171 0.33 -17.11 -8.73
C ILE A 171 0.11 -18.24 -9.72
N GLU A 172 1.16 -18.74 -10.36
CA GLU A 172 1.08 -19.80 -11.39
C GLU A 172 0.03 -19.50 -12.48
N GLY A 173 -0.09 -18.24 -12.89
CA GLY A 173 -1.07 -17.79 -13.88
C GLY A 173 -2.47 -17.49 -13.32
N VAL A 174 -2.78 -17.84 -12.07
CA VAL A 174 -4.06 -17.55 -11.43
C VAL A 174 -4.07 -16.13 -10.90
N ASN A 175 -5.01 -15.30 -11.37
CA ASN A 175 -5.19 -13.93 -10.93
C ASN A 175 -5.98 -13.90 -9.62
N MET A 176 -5.31 -13.54 -8.53
CA MET A 176 -5.89 -13.61 -7.18
C MET A 176 -7.06 -12.64 -6.98
N VAL A 177 -6.97 -11.42 -7.50
CA VAL A 177 -8.08 -10.45 -7.41
C VAL A 177 -9.31 -10.91 -8.22
N ALA A 178 -9.09 -11.54 -9.38
CA ALA A 178 -10.19 -12.12 -10.15
C ALA A 178 -10.86 -13.30 -9.42
N THR A 179 -10.06 -14.15 -8.76
CA THR A 179 -10.57 -15.23 -7.92
C THR A 179 -11.41 -14.69 -6.77
N GLU A 180 -10.88 -13.70 -6.02
CA GLU A 180 -11.62 -13.08 -4.93
C GLU A 180 -12.90 -12.40 -5.41
N ARG A 181 -12.88 -11.79 -6.59
CA ARG A 181 -14.09 -11.18 -7.17
C ARG A 181 -15.19 -12.21 -7.43
N THR A 182 -14.83 -13.38 -7.91
CA THR A 182 -15.80 -14.47 -8.12
C THR A 182 -16.37 -14.96 -6.79
N GLU A 183 -15.53 -15.17 -5.79
CA GLU A 183 -15.96 -15.67 -4.49
C GLU A 183 -16.78 -14.64 -3.71
N ILE A 184 -16.35 -13.40 -3.65
CA ILE A 184 -17.09 -12.30 -2.99
C ILE A 184 -18.41 -12.05 -3.70
N GLY A 185 -18.44 -12.11 -5.04
CA GLY A 185 -19.67 -12.02 -5.81
C GLY A 185 -20.66 -13.11 -5.45
N ALA A 186 -20.23 -14.37 -5.45
CA ALA A 186 -21.07 -15.50 -5.06
C ALA A 186 -21.59 -15.38 -3.60
N GLN A 187 -20.74 -14.92 -2.70
CA GLN A 187 -21.14 -14.68 -1.31
C GLN A 187 -22.14 -13.53 -1.15
N LEU A 188 -22.01 -12.48 -1.95
CA LEU A 188 -22.95 -11.37 -1.98
C LEU A 188 -24.31 -11.82 -2.55
N ASP A 189 -24.32 -12.61 -3.63
CA ASP A 189 -25.51 -13.17 -4.26
C ASP A 189 -26.30 -14.07 -3.28
N GLN A 190 -25.61 -14.92 -2.51
CA GLN A 190 -26.21 -15.75 -1.46
C GLN A 190 -26.94 -14.92 -0.38
N ARG A 191 -26.61 -13.65 -0.25
CA ARG A 191 -27.23 -12.68 0.69
C ARG A 191 -28.18 -11.73 -0.01
N GLY A 192 -28.63 -12.05 -1.23
CA GLY A 192 -29.54 -11.21 -2.01
C GLY A 192 -28.97 -9.82 -2.31
N GLY A 193 -27.66 -9.67 -2.41
CA GLY A 193 -27.00 -8.39 -2.64
C GLY A 193 -26.82 -7.52 -1.39
N ASN A 194 -27.09 -8.04 -0.20
CA ASN A 194 -26.95 -7.29 1.06
C ASN A 194 -25.48 -7.17 1.47
N LEU A 195 -24.87 -6.02 1.15
CA LEU A 195 -23.45 -5.74 1.42
C LEU A 195 -23.14 -5.63 2.93
N ASP A 196 -24.07 -5.11 3.73
CA ASP A 196 -23.86 -4.96 5.18
C ASP A 196 -23.82 -6.33 5.86
N GLN A 197 -24.68 -7.26 5.42
CA GLN A 197 -24.64 -8.64 5.89
C GLN A 197 -23.37 -9.35 5.46
N LEU A 198 -22.97 -9.24 4.19
CA LEU A 198 -21.71 -9.80 3.73
C LEU A 198 -20.54 -9.26 4.56
N THR A 199 -20.50 -7.95 4.79
CA THR A 199 -19.44 -7.29 5.58
C THR A 199 -19.38 -7.82 7.01
N ALA A 200 -20.53 -8.07 7.64
CA ALA A 200 -20.60 -8.65 8.97
C ALA A 200 -20.05 -10.09 8.99
N ASP A 201 -20.45 -10.90 8.01
CA ASP A 201 -20.09 -12.33 7.92
C ASP A 201 -18.60 -12.53 7.57
N LEU A 202 -18.03 -11.65 6.75
CA LEU A 202 -16.59 -11.70 6.41
C LEU A 202 -15.68 -11.64 7.65
N LYS A 203 -16.13 -11.11 8.78
CA LYS A 203 -15.35 -11.07 10.02
C LYS A 203 -15.10 -12.47 10.59
N ASN A 204 -15.96 -13.44 10.25
CA ASN A 204 -15.91 -14.82 10.73
C ASN A 204 -15.49 -15.83 9.66
N LEU A 205 -15.35 -15.40 8.41
CA LEU A 205 -14.93 -16.21 7.29
C LEU A 205 -13.39 -16.07 7.07
N GLY A 206 -12.79 -17.09 6.45
CA GLY A 206 -11.37 -17.10 6.09
C GLY A 206 -10.51 -18.01 6.95
#